data_1ea5088660c1dccfdd0391e6b3dfa7f9
#
_entry.id   1ea5088660c1dccfdd0391e6b3dfa7f9
#
_cell.length_a   1.000
_cell.length_b   1.000
_cell.length_c   1.000
_cell.angle_alpha   90.00
_cell.angle_beta   90.00
_cell.angle_gamma   90.00
#
_symmetry.space_group_name_H-M   'P 1'
#
loop_
_entity.id
_entity.type
_entity.pdbx_description
1 polymer ?
#
loop_
_entity_poly.entity_id
_entity_poly.type
_entity_poly.pdbx_seq_one_letter_code
_entity_poly.pdbx_strand_id
1 'polypeptide(L)'
;MLELASLGAKVLHPRAVEIARNYGVPLVVRSSWTDQPGTWVTTPPRRNRALINLELARPVDAIEFDMQQAKVALLRVPDQPGVAARLFGEISQQNVDVDLIIQSIHEGNSNDIAFTVNTSILKRAEAVSSAIAPALRNNPSSNEAEVLVEKDTAKISIVGAGMIGRPGVAAQMFKTLAAAGVNIQMISTSEVKVSCVVDAVDCDRAIVALCDTFEINSSSTSLAYSSPQAPAVRGVALDRNQARIAIRQLPDRPGMAAKLFGFLAEYNISVDMIIQSQRCRVVDGVPRRDIAFTVAKIDAEIAQEKLTQVAAEFDWGEVILDSAIAKVSIVGSGMVGQPGIAAKMFTALAQNQINIQMIATSEIKISCVVGIDEGVKALQVIHAAFDLAGSENFVVPA
;
A
#
# COMPACT_ATOMS: atom_id res chain seq x y z
N MET A 1 13.22 -0.53 9.17
CA MET A 1 14.20 0.53 8.87
C MET A 1 14.28 0.86 7.39
N LEU A 2 14.29 -0.13 6.51
CA LEU A 2 14.33 0.10 5.06
C LEU A 2 13.15 0.94 4.58
N GLU A 3 11.92 0.60 4.99
CA GLU A 3 10.71 1.39 4.71
C GLU A 3 10.82 2.83 5.22
N LEU A 4 11.32 3.05 6.46
CA LEU A 4 11.50 4.39 7.01
C LEU A 4 12.51 5.23 6.21
N ALA A 5 13.61 4.61 5.80
CA ALA A 5 14.63 5.28 5.00
C ALA A 5 14.09 5.72 3.64
N SER A 6 13.30 4.86 2.98
CA SER A 6 12.70 5.14 1.66
C SER A 6 11.57 6.17 1.73
N LEU A 7 10.85 6.23 2.85
CA LEU A 7 9.71 7.14 3.05
C LEU A 7 10.12 8.58 3.44
N GLY A 8 11.39 8.92 3.36
CA GLY A 8 11.84 10.30 3.59
C GLY A 8 12.28 10.62 5.02
N ALA A 9 12.47 9.62 5.89
CA ALA A 9 13.00 9.85 7.25
C ALA A 9 14.43 10.44 7.25
N LYS A 10 15.18 10.33 6.14
CA LYS A 10 16.49 10.97 5.87
C LYS A 10 17.58 10.69 6.93
N VAL A 11 17.43 9.67 7.76
CA VAL A 11 18.42 9.28 8.77
C VAL A 11 19.49 8.36 8.17
N LEU A 12 19.06 7.40 7.36
CA LEU A 12 19.93 6.50 6.61
C LEU A 12 19.51 6.50 5.13
N HIS A 13 20.49 6.31 4.26
CA HIS A 13 20.20 6.13 2.83
C HIS A 13 19.60 4.74 2.60
N PRO A 14 18.48 4.60 1.84
CA PRO A 14 17.80 3.31 1.62
C PRO A 14 18.74 2.22 1.11
N ARG A 15 19.61 2.56 0.15
CA ARG A 15 20.59 1.62 -0.41
C ARG A 15 21.59 1.11 0.62
N ALA A 16 21.99 1.93 1.59
CA ALA A 16 22.88 1.50 2.66
C ALA A 16 22.21 0.47 3.57
N VAL A 17 20.94 0.70 3.89
CA VAL A 17 20.14 -0.25 4.70
C VAL A 17 19.89 -1.55 3.93
N GLU A 18 19.61 -1.47 2.63
CA GLU A 18 19.42 -2.63 1.75
C GLU A 18 20.69 -3.47 1.70
N ILE A 19 21.86 -2.88 1.46
CA ILE A 19 23.15 -3.58 1.42
C ILE A 19 23.44 -4.22 2.78
N ALA A 20 23.32 -3.46 3.88
CA ALA A 20 23.54 -3.99 5.22
C ALA A 20 22.65 -5.20 5.53
N ARG A 21 21.35 -5.12 5.18
CA ARG A 21 20.42 -6.23 5.27
C ARG A 21 20.87 -7.41 4.41
N ASN A 22 21.30 -7.14 3.16
CA ASN A 22 21.70 -8.18 2.21
C ASN A 22 22.95 -8.94 2.69
N TYR A 23 23.88 -8.30 3.34
CA TYR A 23 25.08 -8.91 3.88
C TYR A 23 24.96 -9.32 5.36
N GLY A 24 23.83 -9.03 6.03
CA GLY A 24 23.65 -9.34 7.45
C GLY A 24 24.52 -8.47 8.37
N VAL A 25 24.91 -7.28 7.92
CA VAL A 25 25.76 -6.34 8.67
C VAL A 25 24.89 -5.47 9.58
N PRO A 26 25.10 -5.48 10.91
CA PRO A 26 24.41 -4.57 11.79
C PRO A 26 24.93 -3.13 11.62
N LEU A 27 24.01 -2.16 11.64
CA LEU A 27 24.32 -0.74 11.60
C LEU A 27 24.04 -0.11 12.98
N VAL A 28 24.83 0.90 13.34
CA VAL A 28 24.59 1.71 14.54
C VAL A 28 24.46 3.17 14.11
N VAL A 29 23.34 3.79 14.45
CA VAL A 29 23.10 5.21 14.23
C VAL A 29 23.38 5.94 15.53
N ARG A 30 24.38 6.84 15.55
CA ARG A 30 24.81 7.58 16.74
C ARG A 30 24.83 9.08 16.48
N SER A 31 24.67 9.86 17.55
CA SER A 31 24.93 11.29 17.51
C SER A 31 26.44 11.55 17.32
N SER A 32 26.81 12.52 16.50
CA SER A 32 28.17 13.02 16.41
C SER A 32 28.52 13.99 17.57
N TRP A 33 27.55 14.38 18.37
CA TRP A 33 27.70 15.40 19.44
C TRP A 33 27.71 14.79 20.85
N THR A 34 27.31 13.55 21.00
CA THR A 34 27.19 12.89 22.33
C THR A 34 27.73 11.46 22.28
N ASP A 35 28.13 10.94 23.43
CA ASP A 35 28.63 9.56 23.59
C ASP A 35 27.51 8.53 23.87
N GLN A 36 26.26 8.89 23.62
CA GLN A 36 25.13 7.96 23.79
C GLN A 36 25.29 6.72 22.87
N PRO A 37 24.83 5.53 23.33
CA PRO A 37 25.03 4.26 22.61
C PRO A 37 24.39 4.24 21.21
N GLY A 38 23.39 5.10 20.97
CA GLY A 38 22.72 5.19 19.67
C GLY A 38 21.66 4.11 19.46
N THR A 39 21.20 3.99 18.21
CA THR A 39 20.16 3.05 17.78
C THR A 39 20.76 1.96 16.91
N TRP A 40 20.54 0.70 17.28
CA TRP A 40 20.97 -0.44 16.51
C TRP A 40 19.94 -0.80 15.44
N VAL A 41 20.42 -1.00 14.20
CA VAL A 41 19.66 -1.55 13.08
C VAL A 41 20.21 -2.92 12.78
N THR A 42 19.43 -3.97 13.04
CA THR A 42 19.86 -5.36 12.93
C THR A 42 18.96 -6.14 11.97
N THR A 43 19.53 -7.19 11.39
CA THR A 43 18.79 -8.13 10.54
C THR A 43 18.61 -9.45 11.29
N PRO A 44 17.42 -10.10 11.22
CA PRO A 44 17.27 -11.45 11.73
C PRO A 44 18.29 -12.39 11.06
N PRO A 45 18.79 -13.42 11.76
CA PRO A 45 19.75 -14.36 11.17
C PRO A 45 19.16 -15.03 9.94
N ARG A 46 19.90 -14.98 8.83
CA ARG A 46 19.48 -15.56 7.55
C ARG A 46 19.58 -17.08 7.57
N ARG A 47 18.57 -17.75 7.07
CA ARG A 47 18.63 -19.15 6.70
C ARG A 47 19.38 -19.30 5.37
N ASN A 48 20.60 -19.84 5.40
CA ASN A 48 21.43 -20.38 4.31
C ASN A 48 21.27 -19.71 2.91
N ARG A 49 21.77 -18.51 2.73
CA ARG A 49 21.94 -17.90 1.41
C ARG A 49 23.44 -17.70 1.14
N ALA A 50 23.89 -18.12 -0.04
CA ALA A 50 25.29 -17.87 -0.46
C ALA A 50 25.54 -16.36 -0.54
N LEU A 51 26.68 -15.89 0.00
CA LEU A 51 27.08 -14.47 0.03
C LEU A 51 27.65 -13.98 -1.34
N ILE A 52 27.28 -14.63 -2.44
CA ILE A 52 27.80 -14.35 -3.78
C ILE A 52 26.80 -13.46 -4.52
N ASN A 53 27.28 -12.37 -5.13
CA ASN A 53 26.52 -11.43 -5.97
C ASN A 53 25.32 -10.75 -5.28
N LEU A 54 25.36 -10.51 -3.97
CA LEU A 54 24.31 -9.83 -3.22
C LEU A 54 24.13 -8.34 -3.61
N GLU A 55 25.13 -7.74 -4.23
CA GLU A 55 25.04 -6.38 -4.79
C GLU A 55 24.18 -6.32 -6.06
N LEU A 56 24.12 -7.42 -6.80
CA LEU A 56 23.25 -7.62 -7.97
C LEU A 56 21.95 -8.34 -7.56
N ALA A 57 21.47 -8.11 -6.34
CA ALA A 57 20.30 -8.77 -5.78
C ALA A 57 19.15 -8.80 -6.80
N ARG A 58 18.54 -9.98 -6.97
CA ARG A 58 17.29 -10.13 -7.73
C ARG A 58 16.27 -9.15 -7.16
N PRO A 59 15.48 -8.49 -7.99
CA PRO A 59 14.47 -7.54 -7.50
C PRO A 59 13.45 -8.22 -6.59
N VAL A 60 13.18 -9.51 -6.83
CA VAL A 60 12.21 -10.33 -6.08
C VAL A 60 12.93 -11.50 -5.43
N ASP A 61 12.70 -11.67 -4.14
CA ASP A 61 13.30 -12.73 -3.31
C ASP A 61 12.34 -13.88 -3.05
N ALA A 62 11.04 -13.60 -3.01
CA ALA A 62 9.99 -14.57 -2.70
C ALA A 62 8.66 -14.20 -3.34
N ILE A 63 7.83 -15.23 -3.57
CA ILE A 63 6.42 -15.11 -3.90
C ILE A 63 5.64 -15.64 -2.72
N GLU A 64 4.77 -14.80 -2.17
CA GLU A 64 3.89 -15.14 -1.05
C GLU A 64 2.44 -15.13 -1.52
N PHE A 65 1.62 -15.99 -0.95
CA PHE A 65 0.20 -16.06 -1.24
C PHE A 65 -0.64 -16.35 0.00
N ASP A 66 -1.88 -15.92 -0.02
CA ASP A 66 -2.90 -16.24 0.97
C ASP A 66 -4.24 -16.44 0.28
N MET A 67 -4.76 -17.66 0.36
CA MET A 67 -6.05 -18.05 -0.22
C MET A 67 -7.23 -17.84 0.75
N GLN A 68 -6.97 -17.46 1.99
CA GLN A 68 -8.00 -17.24 3.00
C GLN A 68 -8.38 -15.76 3.11
N GLN A 69 -8.47 -15.09 1.97
CA GLN A 69 -8.80 -13.66 1.91
C GLN A 69 -10.22 -13.46 1.36
N ALA A 70 -10.89 -12.47 1.93
CA ALA A 70 -12.13 -11.95 1.41
C ALA A 70 -12.05 -10.42 1.38
N LYS A 71 -12.69 -9.80 0.38
CA LYS A 71 -12.70 -8.35 0.21
C LYS A 71 -14.04 -7.77 0.62
N VAL A 72 -14.02 -6.69 1.38
CA VAL A 72 -15.17 -5.86 1.73
C VAL A 72 -14.90 -4.45 1.22
N ALA A 73 -15.86 -3.87 0.50
CA ALA A 73 -15.76 -2.52 -0.02
C ALA A 73 -16.99 -1.70 0.38
N LEU A 74 -16.77 -0.48 0.84
CA LEU A 74 -17.80 0.54 1.00
C LEU A 74 -17.64 1.53 -0.15
N LEU A 75 -18.68 1.58 -0.98
CA LEU A 75 -18.71 2.42 -2.18
C LEU A 75 -19.40 3.73 -1.87
N ARG A 76 -18.95 4.80 -2.51
CA ARG A 76 -19.60 6.14 -2.41
C ARG A 76 -19.68 6.69 -0.99
N VAL A 77 -18.65 6.46 -0.16
CA VAL A 77 -18.56 7.15 1.13
C VAL A 77 -18.15 8.61 0.93
N PRO A 78 -18.65 9.56 1.76
CA PRO A 78 -18.27 10.95 1.65
C PRO A 78 -16.78 11.20 1.77
N ASP A 79 -16.24 12.13 0.98
CA ASP A 79 -14.85 12.59 1.12
C ASP A 79 -14.75 13.66 2.22
N GLN A 80 -14.67 13.21 3.47
CA GLN A 80 -14.68 14.08 4.65
C GLN A 80 -13.76 13.52 5.74
N PRO A 81 -13.14 14.40 6.55
CA PRO A 81 -12.38 13.96 7.72
C PRO A 81 -13.24 13.09 8.64
N GLY A 82 -12.71 11.98 9.09
CA GLY A 82 -13.34 11.09 10.06
C GLY A 82 -14.09 9.89 9.48
N VAL A 83 -14.36 9.81 8.19
CA VAL A 83 -15.06 8.65 7.59
C VAL A 83 -14.26 7.35 7.81
N ALA A 84 -12.99 7.33 7.45
CA ALA A 84 -12.12 6.18 7.68
C ALA A 84 -11.96 5.88 9.19
N ALA A 85 -11.83 6.91 10.03
CA ALA A 85 -11.72 6.74 11.48
C ALA A 85 -12.96 6.07 12.09
N ARG A 86 -14.15 6.46 11.66
CA ARG A 86 -15.42 5.85 12.12
C ARG A 86 -15.53 4.41 11.67
N LEU A 87 -15.29 4.13 10.39
CA LEU A 87 -15.38 2.78 9.85
C LEU A 87 -14.41 1.82 10.56
N PHE A 88 -13.13 2.15 10.57
CA PHE A 88 -12.12 1.28 11.15
C PHE A 88 -12.11 1.29 12.68
N GLY A 89 -12.66 2.33 13.31
CA GLY A 89 -12.96 2.35 14.74
C GLY A 89 -13.94 1.26 15.13
N GLU A 90 -15.10 1.18 14.46
CA GLU A 90 -16.09 0.12 14.69
C GLU A 90 -15.55 -1.29 14.36
N ILE A 91 -14.84 -1.42 13.24
CA ILE A 91 -14.18 -2.68 12.85
C ILE A 91 -13.23 -3.16 13.95
N SER A 92 -12.42 -2.24 14.50
CA SER A 92 -11.48 -2.53 15.59
C SER A 92 -12.18 -2.91 16.90
N GLN A 93 -13.26 -2.23 17.28
CA GLN A 93 -14.04 -2.55 18.48
C GLN A 93 -14.63 -3.97 18.45
N GLN A 94 -14.92 -4.47 17.25
CA GLN A 94 -15.39 -5.83 17.04
C GLN A 94 -14.24 -6.84 16.88
N ASN A 95 -12.99 -6.42 17.16
CA ASN A 95 -11.79 -7.25 17.06
C ASN A 95 -11.65 -7.92 15.68
N VAL A 96 -11.96 -7.18 14.62
CA VAL A 96 -11.75 -7.60 13.23
C VAL A 96 -10.37 -7.13 12.78
N ASP A 97 -9.50 -8.10 12.48
CA ASP A 97 -8.18 -7.83 11.90
C ASP A 97 -8.31 -7.59 10.39
N VAL A 98 -7.71 -6.52 9.92
CA VAL A 98 -7.75 -6.08 8.53
C VAL A 98 -6.34 -6.13 7.95
N ASP A 99 -6.17 -6.80 6.81
CA ASP A 99 -4.87 -6.99 6.18
C ASP A 99 -4.52 -5.81 5.24
N LEU A 100 -5.23 -5.65 4.14
CA LEU A 100 -5.02 -4.56 3.19
C LEU A 100 -6.15 -3.53 3.32
N ILE A 101 -5.81 -2.25 3.28
CA ILE A 101 -6.79 -1.16 3.21
C ILE A 101 -6.40 -0.28 2.03
N ILE A 102 -7.35 0.01 1.16
CA ILE A 102 -7.20 1.03 0.12
C ILE A 102 -8.37 2.01 0.18
N GLN A 103 -8.08 3.27 -0.09
CA GLN A 103 -9.07 4.31 -0.32
C GLN A 103 -8.73 5.04 -1.61
N SER A 104 -9.70 5.11 -2.51
CA SER A 104 -9.59 5.80 -3.80
C SER A 104 -10.53 6.99 -3.85
N ILE A 105 -10.11 8.05 -4.55
CA ILE A 105 -10.94 9.24 -4.79
C ILE A 105 -11.68 9.07 -6.10
N HIS A 106 -12.95 9.50 -6.11
CA HIS A 106 -13.79 9.58 -7.30
C HIS A 106 -14.32 11.01 -7.54
N GLU A 107 -14.97 11.19 -8.67
CA GLU A 107 -15.74 12.40 -8.94
C GLU A 107 -16.88 12.59 -7.92
N GLY A 108 -17.21 13.83 -7.61
CA GLY A 108 -18.36 14.18 -6.80
C GLY A 108 -18.16 14.06 -5.29
N ASN A 109 -16.96 14.34 -4.79
CA ASN A 109 -16.61 14.30 -3.35
C ASN A 109 -17.01 12.99 -2.66
N SER A 110 -16.81 11.88 -3.33
CA SER A 110 -17.02 10.54 -2.78
C SER A 110 -15.81 9.65 -2.96
N ASN A 111 -15.57 8.77 -1.99
CA ASN A 111 -14.50 7.78 -2.02
C ASN A 111 -15.06 6.37 -2.03
N ASP A 112 -14.24 5.41 -2.43
CA ASP A 112 -14.46 4.01 -2.10
C ASP A 112 -13.37 3.58 -1.12
N ILE A 113 -13.78 2.88 -0.06
CA ILE A 113 -12.87 2.27 0.91
C ILE A 113 -13.03 0.76 0.79
N ALA A 114 -11.95 0.06 0.48
CA ALA A 114 -11.95 -1.39 0.47
C ALA A 114 -10.86 -1.93 1.39
N PHE A 115 -11.14 -3.09 1.94
CA PHE A 115 -10.19 -3.80 2.79
C PHE A 115 -10.35 -5.31 2.64
N THR A 116 -9.29 -6.03 2.96
CA THR A 116 -9.33 -7.50 3.01
C THR A 116 -9.29 -8.00 4.44
N VAL A 117 -9.96 -9.13 4.65
CA VAL A 117 -9.99 -9.83 5.93
C VAL A 117 -9.83 -11.33 5.70
N ASN A 118 -9.43 -12.07 6.72
CA ASN A 118 -9.47 -13.51 6.65
C ASN A 118 -10.91 -14.00 6.50
N THR A 119 -11.15 -14.99 5.67
CA THR A 119 -12.50 -15.55 5.38
C THR A 119 -13.23 -16.01 6.63
N SER A 120 -12.51 -16.47 7.68
CA SER A 120 -13.10 -16.91 8.95
C SER A 120 -13.82 -15.81 9.71
N ILE A 121 -13.45 -14.54 9.52
CA ILE A 121 -14.04 -13.37 10.19
C ILE A 121 -14.92 -12.52 9.26
N LEU A 122 -15.09 -12.93 8.01
CA LEU A 122 -15.80 -12.16 6.98
C LEU A 122 -17.23 -11.77 7.40
N LYS A 123 -18.00 -12.71 7.96
CA LYS A 123 -19.38 -12.43 8.40
C LYS A 123 -19.44 -11.30 9.44
N ARG A 124 -18.45 -11.23 10.32
CA ARG A 124 -18.35 -10.17 11.32
C ARG A 124 -17.99 -8.84 10.64
N ALA A 125 -17.00 -8.83 9.74
CA ALA A 125 -16.61 -7.66 8.99
C ALA A 125 -17.77 -7.09 8.14
N GLU A 126 -18.51 -7.96 7.46
CA GLU A 126 -19.70 -7.61 6.67
C GLU A 126 -20.81 -6.99 7.56
N ALA A 127 -21.11 -7.62 8.70
CA ALA A 127 -22.12 -7.13 9.63
C ALA A 127 -21.79 -5.73 10.18
N VAL A 128 -20.54 -5.50 10.59
CA VAL A 128 -20.08 -4.19 11.08
C VAL A 128 -20.12 -3.15 9.97
N SER A 129 -19.62 -3.49 8.78
CA SER A 129 -19.62 -2.56 7.63
C SER A 129 -21.04 -2.18 7.23
N SER A 130 -21.97 -3.13 7.20
CA SER A 130 -23.38 -2.90 6.89
C SER A 130 -24.07 -2.07 7.95
N ALA A 131 -23.73 -2.25 9.23
CA ALA A 131 -24.29 -1.47 10.33
C ALA A 131 -23.83 -0.02 10.33
N ILE A 132 -22.56 0.25 10.00
CA ILE A 132 -22.00 1.61 9.98
C ILE A 132 -22.32 2.37 8.69
N ALA A 133 -22.52 1.70 7.56
CA ALA A 133 -22.71 2.31 6.26
C ALA A 133 -23.80 3.41 6.24
N PRO A 134 -24.99 3.23 6.83
CA PRO A 134 -26.00 4.29 6.91
C PRO A 134 -25.54 5.55 7.66
N ALA A 135 -24.71 5.38 8.68
CA ALA A 135 -24.18 6.49 9.48
C ALA A 135 -23.04 7.26 8.79
N LEU A 136 -22.51 6.72 7.68
CA LEU A 136 -21.50 7.38 6.85
C LEU A 136 -22.11 8.17 5.69
N ARG A 137 -23.41 8.10 5.46
CA ARG A 137 -24.09 8.81 4.36
C ARG A 137 -24.23 10.30 4.66
N ASN A 138 -24.04 11.14 3.63
CA ASN A 138 -24.39 12.55 3.71
C ASN A 138 -25.92 12.75 3.66
N ASN A 139 -26.60 11.93 2.87
CA ASN A 139 -28.05 11.95 2.74
C ASN A 139 -28.61 10.54 3.04
N PRO A 140 -29.47 10.38 4.06
CA PRO A 140 -30.05 9.08 4.41
C PRO A 140 -30.83 8.39 3.29
N SER A 141 -31.34 9.16 2.33
CA SER A 141 -32.14 8.66 1.20
C SER A 141 -31.31 8.30 -0.04
N SER A 142 -29.98 8.50 0.01
CA SER A 142 -29.10 8.21 -1.14
C SER A 142 -28.63 6.76 -1.13
N ASN A 143 -28.21 6.28 -2.32
CA ASN A 143 -27.48 4.99 -2.46
C ASN A 143 -26.01 5.10 -2.08
N GLU A 144 -25.61 6.10 -1.29
CA GLU A 144 -24.26 6.23 -0.76
C GLU A 144 -23.93 5.14 0.24
N ALA A 145 -22.62 4.90 0.48
CA ALA A 145 -22.10 3.93 1.43
C ALA A 145 -22.72 2.51 1.25
N GLU A 146 -22.73 2.02 0.02
CA GLU A 146 -23.10 0.65 -0.32
C GLU A 146 -21.97 -0.32 0.05
N VAL A 147 -22.31 -1.46 0.65
CA VAL A 147 -21.35 -2.51 1.02
C VAL A 147 -21.32 -3.60 -0.04
N LEU A 148 -20.14 -3.86 -0.59
CA LEU A 148 -19.87 -4.94 -1.53
C LEU A 148 -18.95 -5.96 -0.86
N VAL A 149 -19.27 -7.26 -0.99
CA VAL A 149 -18.48 -8.36 -0.41
C VAL A 149 -18.10 -9.35 -1.51
N GLU A 150 -16.81 -9.64 -1.61
CA GLU A 150 -16.27 -10.68 -2.50
C GLU A 150 -15.55 -11.73 -1.65
N LYS A 151 -16.02 -12.99 -1.73
CA LYS A 151 -15.63 -14.07 -0.80
C LYS A 151 -14.49 -14.93 -1.33
N ASP A 152 -14.44 -15.09 -2.66
CA ASP A 152 -13.57 -16.06 -3.31
C ASP A 152 -12.35 -15.32 -3.90
N THR A 153 -11.57 -14.71 -3.02
CA THR A 153 -10.37 -13.94 -3.40
C THR A 153 -9.10 -14.51 -2.78
N ALA A 154 -7.99 -14.34 -3.47
CA ALA A 154 -6.66 -14.66 -2.98
C ALA A 154 -5.74 -13.45 -3.07
N LYS A 155 -4.83 -13.30 -2.10
CA LYS A 155 -3.75 -12.31 -2.14
C LYS A 155 -2.49 -12.98 -2.63
N ILE A 156 -1.84 -12.40 -3.64
CA ILE A 156 -0.54 -12.84 -4.16
C ILE A 156 0.41 -11.66 -4.10
N SER A 157 1.63 -11.90 -3.64
CA SER A 157 2.62 -10.85 -3.43
C SER A 157 3.98 -11.27 -3.98
N ILE A 158 4.67 -10.33 -4.61
CA ILE A 158 6.12 -10.40 -4.82
C ILE A 158 6.81 -9.65 -3.69
N VAL A 159 7.87 -10.22 -3.15
CA VAL A 159 8.62 -9.66 -2.02
C VAL A 159 10.10 -9.60 -2.36
N GLY A 160 10.73 -8.44 -2.13
CA GLY A 160 12.15 -8.29 -2.35
C GLY A 160 12.65 -6.87 -2.06
N ALA A 161 13.76 -6.76 -1.33
CA ALA A 161 14.38 -5.46 -1.08
C ALA A 161 14.99 -4.82 -2.35
N GLY A 162 15.24 -5.62 -3.38
CA GLY A 162 15.77 -5.15 -4.65
C GLY A 162 14.77 -4.41 -5.54
N MET A 163 13.53 -4.23 -5.10
CA MET A 163 12.51 -3.47 -5.84
C MET A 163 12.68 -1.96 -5.70
N ILE A 164 13.31 -1.50 -4.60
CA ILE A 164 13.48 -0.07 -4.28
C ILE A 164 14.23 0.65 -5.40
N GLY A 165 13.61 1.72 -5.91
CA GLY A 165 14.21 2.55 -6.97
C GLY A 165 14.47 1.80 -8.29
N ARG A 166 13.78 0.68 -8.53
CA ARG A 166 13.83 -0.06 -9.80
C ARG A 166 12.48 0.01 -10.50
N PRO A 167 12.29 0.95 -11.41
CA PRO A 167 11.09 1.02 -12.22
C PRO A 167 10.86 -0.29 -12.97
N GLY A 168 9.61 -0.67 -13.14
CA GLY A 168 9.23 -1.82 -13.97
C GLY A 168 9.05 -3.15 -13.24
N VAL A 169 9.47 -3.33 -11.97
CA VAL A 169 9.26 -4.60 -11.25
C VAL A 169 7.76 -4.89 -11.04
N ALA A 170 6.99 -3.89 -10.60
CA ALA A 170 5.53 -4.01 -10.51
C ALA A 170 4.90 -4.23 -11.89
N ALA A 171 5.37 -3.53 -12.93
CA ALA A 171 4.90 -3.71 -14.30
C ALA A 171 5.16 -5.14 -14.82
N GLN A 172 6.30 -5.73 -14.47
CA GLN A 172 6.61 -7.12 -14.82
C GLN A 172 5.65 -8.10 -14.14
N MET A 173 5.35 -7.89 -12.84
CA MET A 173 4.31 -8.68 -12.15
C MET A 173 2.97 -8.58 -12.87
N PHE A 174 2.51 -7.37 -13.17
CA PHE A 174 1.23 -7.15 -13.84
C PHE A 174 1.20 -7.75 -15.26
N LYS A 175 2.31 -7.65 -15.99
CA LYS A 175 2.46 -8.28 -17.32
C LYS A 175 2.36 -9.80 -17.25
N THR A 176 2.99 -10.39 -16.24
CA THR A 176 2.96 -11.84 -16.02
C THR A 176 1.55 -12.31 -15.67
N LEU A 177 0.86 -11.62 -14.74
CA LEU A 177 -0.54 -11.93 -14.41
C LEU A 177 -1.47 -11.80 -15.63
N ALA A 178 -1.29 -10.74 -16.42
CA ALA A 178 -2.06 -10.53 -17.64
C ALA A 178 -1.83 -11.64 -18.67
N ALA A 179 -0.58 -12.05 -18.90
CA ALA A 179 -0.25 -13.14 -19.81
C ALA A 179 -0.84 -14.48 -19.36
N ALA A 180 -0.95 -14.68 -18.04
CA ALA A 180 -1.65 -15.82 -17.45
C ALA A 180 -3.19 -15.68 -17.47
N GLY A 181 -3.75 -14.59 -18.01
CA GLY A 181 -5.20 -14.34 -18.04
C GLY A 181 -5.81 -14.04 -16.67
N VAL A 182 -5.01 -13.58 -15.71
CA VAL A 182 -5.44 -13.25 -14.35
C VAL A 182 -5.80 -11.78 -14.27
N ASN A 183 -7.02 -11.46 -13.84
CA ASN A 183 -7.46 -10.09 -13.60
C ASN A 183 -7.12 -9.65 -12.16
N ILE A 184 -6.72 -8.39 -12.02
CA ILE A 184 -6.35 -7.80 -10.73
C ILE A 184 -7.55 -7.02 -10.19
N GLN A 185 -8.01 -7.35 -9.00
CA GLN A 185 -9.14 -6.70 -8.33
C GLN A 185 -8.69 -5.56 -7.40
N MET A 186 -7.51 -5.69 -6.81
CA MET A 186 -6.95 -4.73 -5.85
C MET A 186 -5.43 -4.77 -5.91
N ILE A 187 -4.80 -3.63 -5.80
CA ILE A 187 -3.35 -3.50 -5.76
C ILE A 187 -2.96 -2.79 -4.46
N SER A 188 -1.93 -3.26 -3.82
CA SER A 188 -1.27 -2.59 -2.70
C SER A 188 0.24 -2.71 -2.84
N THR A 189 0.94 -1.62 -2.59
CA THR A 189 2.38 -1.52 -2.80
C THR A 189 3.10 -1.00 -1.57
N SER A 190 4.29 -1.54 -1.33
CA SER A 190 5.30 -0.99 -0.43
C SER A 190 6.68 -1.05 -1.10
N GLU A 191 7.69 -0.53 -0.44
CA GLU A 191 9.07 -0.50 -0.95
C GLU A 191 9.64 -1.90 -1.22
N VAL A 192 9.16 -2.90 -0.48
CA VAL A 192 9.69 -4.26 -0.52
C VAL A 192 8.64 -5.31 -0.91
N LYS A 193 7.40 -4.90 -1.16
CA LYS A 193 6.30 -5.84 -1.45
C LYS A 193 5.26 -5.20 -2.36
N VAL A 194 4.89 -5.91 -3.42
CA VAL A 194 3.73 -5.59 -4.26
C VAL A 194 2.73 -6.72 -4.13
N SER A 195 1.51 -6.40 -3.72
CA SER A 195 0.43 -7.35 -3.48
C SER A 195 -0.72 -7.10 -4.44
N CYS A 196 -1.27 -8.16 -5.01
CA CYS A 196 -2.48 -8.14 -5.82
C CYS A 196 -3.52 -9.07 -5.19
N VAL A 197 -4.76 -8.61 -5.15
CA VAL A 197 -5.92 -9.46 -4.89
C VAL A 197 -6.47 -9.90 -6.24
N VAL A 198 -6.69 -11.19 -6.39
CA VAL A 198 -7.19 -11.86 -7.60
C VAL A 198 -8.31 -12.83 -7.23
N ASP A 199 -9.01 -13.38 -8.21
CA ASP A 199 -9.95 -14.47 -7.96
C ASP A 199 -9.20 -15.72 -7.43
N ALA A 200 -9.76 -16.39 -6.43
CA ALA A 200 -9.13 -17.55 -5.80
C ALA A 200 -8.86 -18.69 -6.81
N VAL A 201 -9.73 -18.85 -7.81
CA VAL A 201 -9.58 -19.86 -8.88
C VAL A 201 -8.36 -19.64 -9.76
N ASP A 202 -7.85 -18.40 -9.81
CA ASP A 202 -6.69 -18.01 -10.61
C ASP A 202 -5.37 -18.08 -9.84
N CYS A 203 -5.41 -18.32 -8.53
CA CYS A 203 -4.26 -18.20 -7.64
C CYS A 203 -3.11 -19.13 -8.05
N ASP A 204 -3.38 -20.41 -8.27
CA ASP A 204 -2.33 -21.39 -8.63
C ASP A 204 -1.66 -21.03 -9.96
N ARG A 205 -2.47 -20.63 -10.95
CA ARG A 205 -1.96 -20.20 -12.27
C ARG A 205 -1.08 -18.95 -12.15
N ALA A 206 -1.48 -18.00 -11.31
CA ALA A 206 -0.72 -16.80 -11.04
C ALA A 206 0.61 -17.10 -10.33
N ILE A 207 0.61 -17.98 -9.33
CA ILE A 207 1.82 -18.39 -8.60
C ILE A 207 2.84 -19.03 -9.56
N VAL A 208 2.41 -20.00 -10.37
CA VAL A 208 3.29 -20.67 -11.32
C VAL A 208 3.92 -19.64 -12.28
N ALA A 209 3.10 -18.78 -12.89
CA ALA A 209 3.58 -17.77 -13.83
C ALA A 209 4.59 -16.79 -13.19
N LEU A 210 4.34 -16.37 -11.95
CA LEU A 210 5.24 -15.46 -11.23
C LEU A 210 6.53 -16.15 -10.81
N CYS A 211 6.47 -17.40 -10.35
CA CYS A 211 7.65 -18.19 -10.02
C CYS A 211 8.58 -18.33 -11.23
N ASP A 212 8.02 -18.64 -12.39
CA ASP A 212 8.78 -18.76 -13.65
C ASP A 212 9.39 -17.42 -14.07
N THR A 213 8.60 -16.32 -14.01
CA THR A 213 9.07 -15.00 -14.43
C THR A 213 10.19 -14.45 -13.55
N PHE A 214 10.10 -14.65 -12.23
CA PHE A 214 11.09 -14.13 -11.28
C PHE A 214 12.15 -15.18 -10.89
N GLU A 215 12.14 -16.36 -11.50
CA GLU A 215 13.05 -17.48 -11.23
C GLU A 215 13.07 -17.87 -9.74
N ILE A 216 11.90 -17.96 -9.12
CA ILE A 216 11.71 -18.38 -7.74
C ILE A 216 11.31 -19.85 -7.70
N ASN A 217 12.10 -20.67 -7.02
CA ASN A 217 11.91 -22.13 -7.02
C ASN A 217 10.78 -22.62 -6.10
N SER A 218 10.26 -21.76 -5.22
CA SER A 218 9.16 -22.10 -4.31
C SER A 218 8.40 -20.86 -3.89
N SER A 219 7.08 -20.98 -3.82
CA SER A 219 6.19 -20.01 -3.17
C SER A 219 5.98 -20.40 -1.71
N SER A 220 5.60 -19.44 -0.87
CA SER A 220 5.28 -19.67 0.53
C SER A 220 3.95 -19.04 0.91
N THR A 221 3.24 -19.66 1.83
CA THR A 221 2.12 -19.00 2.51
C THR A 221 2.66 -17.79 3.29
N SER A 222 1.96 -16.67 3.22
CA SER A 222 2.32 -15.48 4.00
C SER A 222 2.37 -15.84 5.48
N LEU A 223 3.58 -15.86 6.05
CA LEU A 223 3.76 -16.10 7.47
C LEU A 223 3.74 -14.75 8.18
N ALA A 224 2.73 -14.53 9.00
CA ALA A 224 2.68 -13.40 9.90
C ALA A 224 3.84 -13.46 10.90
N TYR A 225 4.89 -12.68 10.67
CA TYR A 225 5.96 -12.49 11.64
C TYR A 225 5.50 -11.51 12.74
N SER A 226 4.76 -11.99 13.72
CA SER A 226 4.51 -11.24 14.95
C SER A 226 5.61 -11.56 15.96
N SER A 227 6.44 -10.58 16.28
CA SER A 227 7.24 -10.62 17.50
C SER A 227 6.37 -10.07 18.65
N PRO A 228 5.96 -10.89 19.62
CA PRO A 228 4.99 -10.48 20.64
C PRO A 228 5.42 -9.31 21.52
N GLN A 229 6.68 -8.91 21.49
CA GLN A 229 7.29 -7.88 22.36
C GLN A 229 7.68 -6.59 21.62
N ALA A 230 7.46 -6.51 20.32
CA ALA A 230 7.84 -5.32 19.57
C ALA A 230 6.71 -4.26 19.58
N PRO A 231 7.00 -2.95 19.72
CA PRO A 231 6.00 -1.91 19.52
C PRO A 231 5.36 -2.05 18.14
N ALA A 232 4.04 -1.90 18.09
CA ALA A 232 3.29 -2.04 16.83
C ALA A 232 3.82 -1.07 15.76
N VAL A 233 4.02 0.19 16.15
CA VAL A 233 4.56 1.25 15.29
C VAL A 233 5.91 1.69 15.86
N ARG A 234 6.90 1.81 14.98
CA ARG A 234 8.28 2.19 15.34
C ARG A 234 8.69 3.55 14.83
N GLY A 235 7.92 4.11 13.91
CA GLY A 235 8.22 5.43 13.37
C GLY A 235 7.13 5.93 12.46
N VAL A 236 7.16 7.23 12.26
CA VAL A 236 6.34 7.95 11.30
C VAL A 236 7.24 8.76 10.38
N ALA A 237 6.91 8.80 9.10
CA ALA A 237 7.65 9.53 8.08
C ALA A 237 6.72 10.41 7.26
N LEU A 238 7.24 11.56 6.80
CA LEU A 238 6.57 12.51 5.93
C LEU A 238 7.35 12.65 4.63
N ASP A 239 6.69 12.39 3.51
CA ASP A 239 7.21 12.67 2.18
C ASP A 239 6.37 13.77 1.50
N ARG A 240 7.00 14.88 1.15
CA ARG A 240 6.41 16.04 0.46
C ARG A 240 6.82 16.11 -1.01
N ASN A 241 7.62 15.15 -1.47
CA ASN A 241 8.15 15.08 -2.83
C ASN A 241 7.37 14.13 -3.73
N GLN A 242 6.10 13.90 -3.41
CA GLN A 242 5.19 13.08 -4.19
C GLN A 242 4.16 13.94 -4.92
N ALA A 243 3.72 13.44 -6.07
CA ALA A 243 2.55 13.92 -6.77
C ALA A 243 1.65 12.72 -7.10
N ARG A 244 0.33 12.95 -7.14
CA ARG A 244 -0.66 11.96 -7.51
C ARG A 244 -1.06 12.13 -8.95
N ILE A 245 -1.09 11.01 -9.69
CA ILE A 245 -1.69 10.93 -11.02
C ILE A 245 -2.89 9.98 -10.93
N ALA A 246 -4.02 10.41 -11.48
CA ALA A 246 -5.21 9.58 -11.62
C ALA A 246 -5.59 9.45 -13.09
N ILE A 247 -5.85 8.22 -13.52
CA ILE A 247 -6.36 7.90 -14.86
C ILE A 247 -7.79 7.44 -14.69
N ARG A 248 -8.70 8.15 -15.37
CA ARG A 248 -10.12 7.86 -15.36
C ARG A 248 -10.48 6.79 -16.38
N GLN A 249 -11.51 6.03 -16.08
CA GLN A 249 -12.18 5.14 -17.03
C GLN A 249 -11.25 4.17 -17.76
N LEU A 250 -10.25 3.63 -17.06
CA LEU A 250 -9.39 2.58 -17.59
C LEU A 250 -10.20 1.30 -17.80
N PRO A 251 -10.13 0.62 -18.97
CA PRO A 251 -10.82 -0.65 -19.18
C PRO A 251 -10.44 -1.69 -18.13
N ASP A 252 -11.44 -2.30 -17.49
CA ASP A 252 -11.23 -3.33 -16.44
C ASP A 252 -11.07 -4.71 -17.09
N ARG A 253 -9.86 -4.97 -17.57
CA ARG A 253 -9.48 -6.25 -18.17
C ARG A 253 -8.01 -6.56 -17.93
N PRO A 254 -7.62 -7.84 -17.97
CA PRO A 254 -6.22 -8.23 -17.83
C PRO A 254 -5.32 -7.46 -18.80
N GLY A 255 -4.17 -6.99 -18.31
CA GLY A 255 -3.16 -6.29 -19.10
C GLY A 255 -3.21 -4.76 -19.06
N MET A 256 -4.28 -4.13 -18.58
CA MET A 256 -4.34 -2.66 -18.54
C MET A 256 -3.36 -2.06 -17.55
N ALA A 257 -3.24 -2.62 -16.35
CA ALA A 257 -2.21 -2.21 -15.37
C ALA A 257 -0.79 -2.47 -15.94
N ALA A 258 -0.58 -3.59 -16.63
CA ALA A 258 0.70 -3.90 -17.26
C ALA A 258 1.08 -2.86 -18.34
N LYS A 259 0.13 -2.44 -19.19
CA LYS A 259 0.35 -1.40 -20.20
C LYS A 259 0.71 -0.07 -19.54
N LEU A 260 -0.09 0.37 -18.56
CA LEU A 260 0.10 1.63 -17.87
C LEU A 260 1.46 1.71 -17.20
N PHE A 261 1.77 0.75 -16.33
CA PHE A 261 3.01 0.79 -15.54
C PHE A 261 4.23 0.36 -16.35
N GLY A 262 4.05 -0.46 -17.40
CA GLY A 262 5.08 -0.75 -18.39
C GLY A 262 5.50 0.49 -19.17
N PHE A 263 4.54 1.28 -19.61
CA PHE A 263 4.79 2.54 -20.29
C PHE A 263 5.55 3.54 -19.42
N LEU A 264 5.17 3.70 -18.14
CA LEU A 264 5.91 4.56 -17.21
C LEU A 264 7.34 4.05 -16.96
N ALA A 265 7.54 2.75 -16.90
CA ALA A 265 8.86 2.14 -16.73
C ALA A 265 9.79 2.41 -17.91
N GLU A 266 9.30 2.49 -19.15
CA GLU A 266 10.07 2.86 -20.35
C GLU A 266 10.66 4.26 -20.24
N TYR A 267 9.99 5.16 -19.52
CA TYR A 267 10.48 6.52 -19.20
C TYR A 267 11.26 6.57 -17.88
N ASN A 268 11.59 5.42 -17.29
CA ASN A 268 12.28 5.32 -16.00
C ASN A 268 11.55 6.02 -14.85
N ILE A 269 10.22 6.11 -14.92
CA ILE A 269 9.37 6.70 -13.88
C ILE A 269 9.01 5.64 -12.86
N SER A 270 9.42 5.87 -11.62
CA SER A 270 9.08 5.00 -10.48
C SER A 270 7.73 5.37 -9.90
N VAL A 271 6.95 4.35 -9.57
CA VAL A 271 5.61 4.49 -8.95
C VAL A 271 5.66 3.93 -7.55
N ASP A 272 5.08 4.64 -6.59
CA ASP A 272 5.09 4.22 -5.18
C ASP A 272 3.73 3.63 -4.76
N MET A 273 2.72 4.46 -4.46
CA MET A 273 1.38 3.95 -4.13
C MET A 273 0.58 3.71 -5.41
N ILE A 274 -0.07 2.56 -5.52
CA ILE A 274 -0.99 2.24 -6.62
C ILE A 274 -2.33 1.84 -6.01
N ILE A 275 -3.39 2.52 -6.42
CA ILE A 275 -4.76 2.25 -5.96
C ILE A 275 -5.69 2.17 -7.14
N GLN A 276 -6.39 1.05 -7.24
CA GLN A 276 -7.46 0.83 -8.22
C GLN A 276 -8.82 1.04 -7.54
N SER A 277 -9.70 1.79 -8.20
CA SER A 277 -11.08 2.02 -7.77
C SER A 277 -11.84 0.70 -7.62
N GLN A 278 -12.68 0.59 -6.61
CA GLN A 278 -13.57 -0.56 -6.46
C GLN A 278 -14.84 -0.44 -7.28
N ARG A 279 -15.20 0.77 -7.67
CA ARG A 279 -16.36 1.04 -8.50
C ARG A 279 -16.06 0.75 -9.96
N CYS A 280 -16.74 -0.25 -10.49
CA CYS A 280 -16.73 -0.54 -11.92
C CYS A 280 -17.92 0.16 -12.58
N ARG A 281 -17.67 0.92 -13.64
CA ARG A 281 -18.69 1.56 -14.49
C ARG A 281 -18.68 0.93 -15.86
N VAL A 282 -19.85 0.62 -16.41
CA VAL A 282 -19.95 0.17 -17.80
C VAL A 282 -20.18 1.39 -18.67
N VAL A 283 -19.22 1.68 -19.55
CA VAL A 283 -19.28 2.75 -20.54
C VAL A 283 -19.14 2.12 -21.91
N ASP A 284 -20.13 2.33 -22.77
CA ASP A 284 -20.20 1.74 -24.13
C ASP A 284 -20.01 0.20 -24.11
N GLY A 285 -20.58 -0.46 -23.12
CA GLY A 285 -20.50 -1.92 -22.96
C GLY A 285 -19.17 -2.44 -22.38
N VAL A 286 -18.22 -1.56 -22.08
CA VAL A 286 -16.91 -1.92 -21.53
C VAL A 286 -16.89 -1.59 -20.03
N PRO A 287 -16.59 -2.55 -19.14
CA PRO A 287 -16.35 -2.27 -17.72
C PRO A 287 -15.07 -1.42 -17.56
N ARG A 288 -15.16 -0.37 -16.76
CA ARG A 288 -14.06 0.59 -16.56
C ARG A 288 -13.90 0.94 -15.09
N ARG A 289 -12.65 1.16 -14.68
CA ARG A 289 -12.26 1.61 -13.33
C ARG A 289 -11.29 2.77 -13.42
N ASP A 290 -11.19 3.53 -12.32
CA ASP A 290 -10.14 4.54 -12.18
C ASP A 290 -8.91 3.92 -11.52
N ILE A 291 -7.72 4.36 -11.92
CA ILE A 291 -6.46 4.02 -11.23
C ILE A 291 -5.79 5.32 -10.82
N ALA A 292 -5.38 5.40 -9.55
CA ALA A 292 -4.57 6.48 -9.03
C ALA A 292 -3.24 5.93 -8.50
N PHE A 293 -2.17 6.68 -8.68
CA PHE A 293 -0.85 6.31 -8.17
C PHE A 293 -0.03 7.55 -7.86
N THR A 294 1.03 7.38 -7.07
CA THR A 294 1.97 8.46 -6.77
C THR A 294 3.30 8.26 -7.47
N VAL A 295 3.89 9.36 -7.89
CA VAL A 295 5.23 9.44 -8.50
C VAL A 295 6.05 10.50 -7.79
N ALA A 296 7.36 10.48 -7.96
CA ALA A 296 8.20 11.58 -7.51
C ALA A 296 7.75 12.89 -8.16
N LYS A 297 7.72 13.97 -7.38
CA LYS A 297 7.24 15.28 -7.87
C LYS A 297 8.02 15.79 -9.07
N ILE A 298 9.30 15.43 -9.18
CA ILE A 298 10.16 15.81 -10.30
C ILE A 298 9.73 15.12 -11.62
N ASP A 299 9.11 13.94 -11.54
CA ASP A 299 8.69 13.17 -12.71
C ASP A 299 7.22 13.42 -13.10
N ALA A 300 6.48 14.17 -12.26
CA ALA A 300 5.03 14.27 -12.34
C ALA A 300 4.52 14.88 -13.66
N GLU A 301 5.11 15.98 -14.09
CA GLU A 301 4.69 16.69 -15.31
C GLU A 301 4.99 15.86 -16.57
N ILE A 302 6.17 15.23 -16.63
CA ILE A 302 6.52 14.37 -17.75
C ILE A 302 5.65 13.12 -17.79
N ALA A 303 5.34 12.54 -16.62
CA ALA A 303 4.43 11.40 -16.52
C ALA A 303 3.04 11.77 -17.04
N GLN A 304 2.46 12.89 -16.60
CA GLN A 304 1.16 13.37 -17.07
C GLN A 304 1.16 13.60 -18.58
N GLU A 305 2.16 14.32 -19.10
CA GLU A 305 2.28 14.60 -20.54
C GLU A 305 2.28 13.30 -21.35
N LYS A 306 3.15 12.37 -21.00
CA LYS A 306 3.31 11.09 -21.71
C LYS A 306 2.05 10.23 -21.65
N LEU A 307 1.43 10.14 -20.48
CA LEU A 307 0.17 9.38 -20.32
C LEU A 307 -0.98 10.00 -21.10
N THR A 308 -1.06 11.33 -21.15
CA THR A 308 -2.09 12.04 -21.94
C THR A 308 -1.90 11.81 -23.43
N GLN A 309 -0.65 11.75 -23.93
CA GLN A 309 -0.35 11.49 -25.35
C GLN A 309 -0.87 10.12 -25.81
N VAL A 310 -0.83 9.10 -24.94
CA VAL A 310 -1.24 7.73 -25.30
C VAL A 310 -2.66 7.37 -24.82
N ALA A 311 -3.36 8.30 -24.19
CA ALA A 311 -4.68 8.04 -23.60
C ALA A 311 -5.68 7.49 -24.62
N ALA A 312 -5.75 8.09 -25.82
CA ALA A 312 -6.65 7.66 -26.88
C ALA A 312 -6.25 6.29 -27.48
N GLU A 313 -4.94 6.02 -27.61
CA GLU A 313 -4.44 4.74 -28.11
C GLU A 313 -4.75 3.58 -27.16
N PHE A 314 -4.66 3.85 -25.85
CA PHE A 314 -4.88 2.83 -24.82
C PHE A 314 -6.33 2.77 -24.33
N ASP A 315 -7.21 3.58 -24.91
CA ASP A 315 -8.63 3.61 -24.60
C ASP A 315 -8.91 3.90 -23.12
N TRP A 316 -8.21 4.86 -22.54
CA TRP A 316 -8.54 5.39 -21.22
C TRP A 316 -8.99 6.85 -21.26
N GLY A 317 -9.58 7.33 -20.16
CA GLY A 317 -10.11 8.69 -20.06
C GLY A 317 -9.04 9.70 -19.65
N GLU A 318 -9.48 10.70 -18.91
CA GLU A 318 -8.67 11.85 -18.48
C GLU A 318 -7.52 11.43 -17.57
N VAL A 319 -6.37 12.09 -17.76
CA VAL A 319 -5.18 12.00 -16.88
C VAL A 319 -5.09 13.24 -16.02
N ILE A 320 -5.28 13.09 -14.73
CA ILE A 320 -5.33 14.19 -13.74
C ILE A 320 -4.07 14.16 -12.89
N LEU A 321 -3.38 15.31 -12.79
CA LEU A 321 -2.23 15.50 -11.91
C LEU A 321 -2.62 16.37 -10.70
N ASP A 322 -2.20 15.95 -9.52
CA ASP A 322 -2.28 16.72 -8.29
C ASP A 322 -0.91 16.71 -7.57
N SER A 323 -0.26 17.85 -7.55
CA SER A 323 1.04 18.06 -6.91
C SER A 323 0.96 18.68 -5.51
N ALA A 324 -0.27 18.99 -5.05
CA ALA A 324 -0.52 19.61 -3.75
C ALA A 324 -0.75 18.57 -2.64
N ILE A 325 -0.04 17.47 -2.67
CA ILE A 325 -0.16 16.37 -1.71
C ILE A 325 1.08 16.17 -0.85
N ALA A 326 0.87 15.55 0.32
CA ALA A 326 1.92 15.00 1.16
C ALA A 326 1.54 13.59 1.59
N LYS A 327 2.51 12.67 1.64
CA LYS A 327 2.33 11.30 2.10
C LYS A 327 2.87 11.16 3.52
N VAL A 328 2.03 10.76 4.47
CA VAL A 328 2.43 10.43 5.83
C VAL A 328 2.26 8.94 6.07
N SER A 329 3.30 8.30 6.60
CA SER A 329 3.32 6.85 6.76
C SER A 329 3.76 6.45 8.16
N ILE A 330 3.06 5.50 8.78
CA ILE A 330 3.54 4.77 9.95
C ILE A 330 4.17 3.46 9.51
N VAL A 331 5.23 3.07 10.20
CA VAL A 331 5.97 1.83 9.91
C VAL A 331 6.23 1.07 11.20
N GLY A 332 5.99 -0.24 11.17
CA GLY A 332 6.28 -1.12 12.31
C GLY A 332 6.00 -2.59 12.00
N SER A 333 6.91 -3.46 12.39
CA SER A 333 6.77 -4.91 12.19
C SER A 333 5.76 -5.56 13.15
N GLY A 334 5.30 -4.85 14.17
CA GLY A 334 4.31 -5.34 15.14
C GLY A 334 2.86 -5.03 14.78
N MET A 335 2.58 -4.52 13.57
CA MET A 335 1.20 -4.17 13.18
C MET A 335 0.38 -5.38 12.77
N VAL A 336 1.02 -6.44 12.29
CA VAL A 336 0.35 -7.67 11.83
C VAL A 336 -0.38 -8.34 12.99
N GLY A 337 -1.66 -8.68 12.78
CA GLY A 337 -2.50 -9.32 13.79
C GLY A 337 -2.86 -8.43 14.98
N GLN A 338 -2.68 -7.11 14.87
CA GLN A 338 -3.08 -6.15 15.89
C GLN A 338 -4.20 -5.23 15.38
N PRO A 339 -5.47 -5.57 15.64
CA PRO A 339 -6.60 -4.72 15.29
C PRO A 339 -6.47 -3.32 15.90
N GLY A 340 -6.87 -2.30 15.15
CA GLY A 340 -6.95 -0.92 15.68
C GLY A 340 -5.78 0.00 15.37
N ILE A 341 -4.66 -0.49 14.83
CA ILE A 341 -3.53 0.38 14.46
C ILE A 341 -3.94 1.40 13.40
N ALA A 342 -4.60 0.96 12.34
CA ALA A 342 -5.13 1.86 11.30
C ALA A 342 -6.17 2.83 11.88
N ALA A 343 -7.10 2.33 12.70
CA ALA A 343 -8.11 3.15 13.36
C ALA A 343 -7.48 4.27 14.23
N LYS A 344 -6.42 3.95 14.96
CA LYS A 344 -5.68 4.92 15.79
C LYS A 344 -5.06 6.04 14.95
N MET A 345 -4.43 5.70 13.83
CA MET A 345 -3.87 6.67 12.89
C MET A 345 -4.96 7.57 12.29
N PHE A 346 -6.05 6.96 11.79
CA PHE A 346 -7.14 7.69 11.15
C PHE A 346 -7.90 8.58 12.16
N THR A 347 -8.05 8.13 13.41
CA THR A 347 -8.64 8.92 14.49
C THR A 347 -7.80 10.14 14.83
N ALA A 348 -6.48 10.01 14.90
CA ALA A 348 -5.58 11.14 15.15
C ALA A 348 -5.69 12.22 14.05
N LEU A 349 -5.77 11.80 12.79
CA LEU A 349 -6.00 12.72 11.66
C LEU A 349 -7.38 13.37 11.74
N ALA A 350 -8.43 12.59 11.97
CA ALA A 350 -9.81 13.06 12.03
C ALA A 350 -10.05 14.09 13.16
N GLN A 351 -9.52 13.85 14.35
CA GLN A 351 -9.61 14.78 15.49
C GLN A 351 -8.97 16.13 15.21
N ASN A 352 -8.03 16.16 14.28
CA ASN A 352 -7.36 17.38 13.83
C ASN A 352 -7.89 17.95 12.51
N GLN A 353 -9.06 17.45 12.05
CA GLN A 353 -9.75 17.87 10.82
C GLN A 353 -8.89 17.69 9.56
N ILE A 354 -7.95 16.72 9.55
CA ILE A 354 -7.12 16.40 8.41
C ILE A 354 -7.84 15.35 7.56
N ASN A 355 -8.11 15.70 6.31
CA ASN A 355 -8.77 14.79 5.38
C ASN A 355 -7.76 13.82 4.76
N ILE A 356 -8.17 12.55 4.63
CA ILE A 356 -7.37 11.51 4.00
C ILE A 356 -7.85 11.36 2.55
N GLN A 357 -6.98 11.66 1.60
CA GLN A 357 -7.27 11.57 0.18
C GLN A 357 -7.05 10.18 -0.39
N MET A 358 -6.01 9.48 0.06
CA MET A 358 -5.71 8.09 -0.34
C MET A 358 -5.18 7.32 0.87
N ILE A 359 -5.50 6.04 0.91
CA ILE A 359 -4.94 5.09 1.88
C ILE A 359 -4.36 3.91 1.11
N ALA A 360 -3.15 3.50 1.45
CA ALA A 360 -2.59 2.21 1.09
C ALA A 360 -1.88 1.60 2.29
N THR A 361 -2.08 0.32 2.49
CA THR A 361 -1.45 -0.41 3.60
C THR A 361 -0.68 -1.61 3.10
N SER A 362 0.33 -2.00 3.85
CA SER A 362 0.98 -3.30 3.76
C SER A 362 1.09 -3.87 5.18
N GLU A 363 1.63 -5.07 5.32
CA GLU A 363 1.78 -5.73 6.62
C GLU A 363 2.55 -4.89 7.66
N ILE A 364 3.46 -4.03 7.21
CA ILE A 364 4.38 -3.25 8.08
C ILE A 364 4.29 -1.75 7.86
N LYS A 365 3.36 -1.28 7.02
CA LYS A 365 3.24 0.15 6.66
C LYS A 365 1.78 0.53 6.44
N ILE A 366 1.38 1.69 6.95
CA ILE A 366 0.13 2.37 6.59
C ILE A 366 0.49 3.76 6.10
N SER A 367 0.11 4.09 4.87
CA SER A 367 0.35 5.37 4.24
C SER A 367 -0.95 6.09 3.96
N CYS A 368 -1.02 7.37 4.33
CA CYS A 368 -2.11 8.28 4.01
C CYS A 368 -1.58 9.44 3.17
N VAL A 369 -2.29 9.78 2.11
CA VAL A 369 -2.10 11.02 1.37
C VAL A 369 -3.03 12.07 1.95
N VAL A 370 -2.49 13.24 2.26
CA VAL A 370 -3.19 14.41 2.80
C VAL A 370 -2.81 15.66 2.00
N GLY A 371 -3.47 16.79 2.23
CA GLY A 371 -3.06 18.05 1.63
C GLY A 371 -1.62 18.43 2.00
N ILE A 372 -0.89 19.05 1.07
CA ILE A 372 0.53 19.42 1.26
C ILE A 372 0.74 20.31 2.49
N ASP A 373 -0.21 21.21 2.77
CA ASP A 373 -0.15 22.16 3.89
C ASP A 373 -0.43 21.47 5.23
N GLU A 374 -1.13 20.34 5.21
CA GLU A 374 -1.48 19.55 6.39
C GLU A 374 -0.40 18.52 6.76
N GLY A 375 0.56 18.25 5.88
CA GLY A 375 1.53 17.17 6.04
C GLY A 375 2.32 17.22 7.34
N VAL A 376 2.83 18.40 7.73
CA VAL A 376 3.60 18.57 8.98
C VAL A 376 2.71 18.36 10.21
N LYS A 377 1.49 18.91 10.20
CA LYS A 377 0.52 18.70 11.27
C LYS A 377 0.13 17.23 11.38
N ALA A 378 -0.10 16.56 10.25
CA ALA A 378 -0.38 15.12 10.20
C ALA A 378 0.75 14.29 10.82
N LEU A 379 2.01 14.57 10.46
CA LEU A 379 3.17 13.92 11.07
C LEU A 379 3.17 14.07 12.61
N GLN A 380 2.98 15.31 13.11
CA GLN A 380 3.03 15.61 14.54
C GLN A 380 1.91 14.91 15.33
N VAL A 381 0.67 14.93 14.83
CA VAL A 381 -0.46 14.32 15.53
C VAL A 381 -0.38 12.80 15.54
N ILE A 382 0.12 12.18 14.45
CA ILE A 382 0.35 10.75 14.39
C ILE A 382 1.50 10.36 15.33
N HIS A 383 2.61 11.09 15.32
CA HIS A 383 3.75 10.86 16.20
C HIS A 383 3.32 10.88 17.68
N ALA A 384 2.54 11.88 18.07
CA ALA A 384 1.99 11.98 19.43
C ALA A 384 1.00 10.84 19.74
N ALA A 385 0.13 10.48 18.80
CA ALA A 385 -0.84 9.40 19.00
C ALA A 385 -0.18 8.05 19.27
N PHE A 386 0.98 7.77 18.68
CA PHE A 386 1.70 6.51 18.86
C PHE A 386 2.81 6.57 19.91
N ASP A 387 2.90 7.65 20.71
CA ASP A 387 3.89 7.84 21.80
C ASP A 387 5.34 7.63 21.32
N LEU A 388 5.67 8.12 20.12
CA LEU A 388 6.97 7.91 19.50
C LEU A 388 8.09 8.83 20.06
N ALA A 389 7.76 9.75 20.97
CA ALA A 389 8.70 10.66 21.62
C ALA A 389 9.48 10.04 22.81
N GLY A 390 9.46 8.71 22.95
CA GLY A 390 10.04 8.00 24.08
C GLY A 390 11.56 8.19 24.21
N SER A 391 12.06 8.04 25.47
CA SER A 391 13.47 8.11 25.83
C SER A 391 14.24 6.80 25.62
N GLU A 392 13.58 5.72 25.21
CA GLU A 392 14.19 4.41 25.07
C GLU A 392 14.83 4.20 23.69
N ASN A 393 16.04 3.60 23.69
CA ASN A 393 16.70 3.17 22.46
C ASN A 393 16.11 1.84 21.98
N PHE A 394 15.61 1.81 20.76
CA PHE A 394 15.06 0.59 20.16
C PHE A 394 16.04 -0.04 19.19
N VAL A 395 16.06 -1.38 19.16
CA VAL A 395 16.69 -2.14 18.09
C VAL A 395 15.70 -2.24 16.92
N VAL A 396 16.04 -1.68 15.80
CA VAL A 396 15.19 -1.70 14.59
C VAL A 396 15.72 -2.77 13.62
N PRO A 397 14.91 -3.76 13.21
CA PRO A 397 15.30 -4.69 12.16
C PRO A 397 15.58 -3.97 10.84
N ALA A 398 16.63 -4.39 10.14
CA ALA A 398 17.05 -3.85 8.84
C ALA A 398 16.16 -4.34 7.68
#